data_53a449c0698e0b1acf339a476c73f701
#
_entry.id   53a449c0698e0b1acf339a476c73f701
#
_cell.length_a   1.000
_cell.length_b   1.000
_cell.length_c   1.000
_cell.angle_alpha   90.00
_cell.angle_beta   90.00
_cell.angle_gamma   90.00
#
_symmetry.space_group_name_H-M   'P 1'
#
loop_
_entity.id
_entity.type
_entity.pdbx_description
1 polymer ?
#
loop_
_entity_poly.entity_id
_entity_poly.type
_entity_poly.pdbx_seq_one_letter_code
_entity_poly.pdbx_strand_id
1 'polypeptide(L)'
;MSQTTATPTSTARFAPAALAQAVVAATLLAAAAGTVGAQDSTAHPSVLSRFEFVVSSGALLPTGDQRDALKSAKMTIAQLSYAVRPYLAVTTSMGWARSRDVAMTDAPKLDVFTYDVGAELRADRWLSGKALTFTPFAGAGAGGRSYNYRSLDVDATHNLAAYGSAGGELGYRRIRFRLEARDYVTGFKPMMANGASGRRNDVSVMAGFRITAH
;
A
#
# COMPACT_ATOMS: atom_id res chain seq x y z
N MET A 1 -54.87 11.84 0.36
CA MET A 1 -53.85 10.93 -0.21
C MET A 1 -52.73 11.80 -0.81
N SER A 2 -51.68 12.04 -0.05
CA SER A 2 -50.53 12.86 -0.51
C SER A 2 -49.39 11.90 -0.84
N GLN A 3 -48.96 11.86 -2.09
CA GLN A 3 -47.80 11.11 -2.55
C GLN A 3 -46.53 11.95 -2.30
N THR A 4 -45.67 11.46 -1.45
CA THR A 4 -44.34 12.02 -1.22
C THR A 4 -43.36 11.42 -2.26
N THR A 5 -42.98 12.24 -3.23
CA THR A 5 -41.94 11.88 -4.23
C THR A 5 -40.58 11.94 -3.57
N ALA A 6 -39.93 10.79 -3.39
CA ALA A 6 -38.55 10.70 -2.96
C ALA A 6 -37.60 11.01 -4.12
N THR A 7 -36.76 12.02 -3.94
CA THR A 7 -35.70 12.40 -4.88
C THR A 7 -34.56 11.38 -4.77
N PRO A 8 -34.03 10.76 -5.85
CA PRO A 8 -32.89 9.85 -5.77
C PRO A 8 -31.63 10.67 -5.53
N THR A 9 -30.96 10.41 -4.41
CA THR A 9 -29.64 10.94 -4.10
C THR A 9 -28.61 10.21 -4.98
N SER A 10 -28.05 10.94 -5.95
CA SER A 10 -26.96 10.43 -6.80
C SER A 10 -25.70 10.28 -5.98
N THR A 11 -25.38 9.07 -5.54
CA THR A 11 -24.09 8.72 -4.97
C THR A 11 -23.07 8.60 -6.08
N ALA A 12 -22.06 9.48 -6.09
CA ALA A 12 -20.94 9.45 -7.02
C ALA A 12 -20.19 8.12 -6.86
N ARG A 13 -20.33 7.22 -7.82
CA ARG A 13 -19.57 5.96 -7.91
C ARG A 13 -18.14 6.31 -8.32
N PHE A 14 -17.19 6.29 -7.38
CA PHE A 14 -15.79 6.36 -7.71
C PHE A 14 -15.36 5.03 -8.36
N ALA A 15 -15.14 5.06 -9.66
CA ALA A 15 -14.67 3.90 -10.41
C ALA A 15 -13.23 3.55 -9.99
N PRO A 16 -12.96 2.32 -9.49
CA PRO A 16 -11.61 1.91 -9.06
C PRO A 16 -10.57 1.96 -10.20
N ALA A 17 -11.02 1.89 -11.44
CA ALA A 17 -10.18 2.04 -12.62
C ALA A 17 -9.54 3.44 -12.73
N ALA A 18 -10.23 4.51 -12.31
CA ALA A 18 -9.70 5.87 -12.37
C ALA A 18 -8.56 6.11 -11.38
N LEU A 19 -8.61 5.48 -10.19
CA LEU A 19 -7.56 5.55 -9.19
C LEU A 19 -6.30 4.77 -9.61
N ALA A 20 -6.46 3.58 -10.21
CA ALA A 20 -5.35 2.81 -10.76
C ALA A 20 -4.64 3.58 -11.90
N GLN A 21 -5.38 4.28 -12.75
CA GLN A 21 -4.84 5.14 -13.81
C GLN A 21 -4.11 6.37 -13.26
N ALA A 22 -4.59 6.96 -12.16
CA ALA A 22 -3.93 8.11 -11.54
C ALA A 22 -2.57 7.75 -10.93
N VAL A 23 -2.42 6.54 -10.35
CA VAL A 23 -1.14 6.06 -9.80
C VAL A 23 -0.15 5.75 -10.92
N VAL A 24 -0.59 5.12 -12.02
CA VAL A 24 0.25 4.87 -13.20
C VAL A 24 0.69 6.19 -13.85
N ALA A 25 -0.20 7.18 -13.94
CA ALA A 25 0.12 8.50 -14.49
C ALA A 25 1.13 9.27 -13.61
N ALA A 26 1.00 9.22 -12.28
CA ALA A 26 1.96 9.82 -11.36
C ALA A 26 3.35 9.17 -11.44
N THR A 27 3.40 7.85 -11.68
CA THR A 27 4.64 7.09 -11.85
C THR A 27 5.36 7.46 -13.15
N LEU A 28 4.61 7.65 -14.25
CA LEU A 28 5.16 8.06 -15.55
C LEU A 28 5.64 9.52 -15.53
N LEU A 29 4.98 10.42 -14.80
CA LEU A 29 5.44 11.80 -14.64
C LEU A 29 6.76 11.90 -13.86
N ALA A 30 6.95 11.08 -12.82
CA ALA A 30 8.19 11.04 -12.06
C ALA A 30 9.38 10.51 -12.90
N ALA A 31 9.12 9.57 -13.81
CA ALA A 31 10.13 9.05 -14.73
C ALA A 31 10.49 10.05 -15.86
N ALA A 32 9.53 10.85 -16.33
CA ALA A 32 9.74 11.84 -17.39
C ALA A 32 10.48 13.10 -16.92
N ALA A 33 10.39 13.46 -15.63
CA ALA A 33 11.08 14.62 -15.05
C ALA A 33 12.61 14.44 -14.96
N GLY A 34 13.13 13.23 -15.19
CA GLY A 34 14.56 12.90 -15.11
C GLY A 34 15.39 13.24 -16.34
N THR A 35 14.82 13.80 -17.41
CA THR A 35 15.54 14.02 -18.70
C THR A 35 15.82 15.47 -19.07
N VAL A 36 15.53 16.46 -18.20
CA VAL A 36 15.80 17.87 -18.51
C VAL A 36 16.97 18.40 -17.67
N GLY A 37 18.09 18.63 -18.32
CA GLY A 37 19.09 19.62 -17.94
C GLY A 37 20.33 19.11 -17.22
N ALA A 38 21.34 18.73 -17.98
CA ALA A 38 22.72 18.85 -17.55
C ALA A 38 23.08 20.34 -17.54
N GLN A 39 23.11 20.98 -16.37
CA GLN A 39 23.81 22.23 -16.15
C GLN A 39 24.64 22.12 -14.87
N ASP A 40 25.93 22.36 -15.00
CA ASP A 40 26.90 22.56 -13.93
C ASP A 40 26.36 23.47 -12.84
N SER A 41 26.20 22.95 -11.64
CA SER A 41 25.96 23.74 -10.46
C SER A 41 26.54 23.01 -9.26
N THR A 42 27.33 23.66 -8.45
CA THR A 42 27.79 23.28 -7.12
C THR A 42 26.67 22.56 -6.37
N ALA A 43 26.84 21.24 -6.21
CA ALA A 43 25.77 20.30 -5.97
C ALA A 43 25.13 20.44 -4.59
N HIS A 44 24.09 21.26 -4.50
CA HIS A 44 23.02 20.98 -3.55
C HIS A 44 22.27 19.73 -4.02
N PRO A 45 22.08 18.71 -3.18
CA PRO A 45 21.31 17.53 -3.58
C PRO A 45 19.94 18.00 -4.06
N SER A 46 19.61 17.68 -5.30
CA SER A 46 18.34 18.07 -5.90
C SER A 46 17.19 17.53 -5.06
N VAL A 47 16.10 18.26 -4.93
CA VAL A 47 14.89 17.80 -4.19
C VAL A 47 14.44 16.44 -4.72
N LEU A 48 14.63 16.18 -6.02
CA LEU A 48 14.28 14.92 -6.68
C LEU A 48 15.09 13.72 -6.14
N SER A 49 16.35 13.91 -5.74
CA SER A 49 17.19 12.83 -5.20
C SER A 49 16.72 12.30 -3.83
N ARG A 50 15.75 12.97 -3.20
CA ARG A 50 15.12 12.54 -1.95
C ARG A 50 13.91 11.63 -2.16
N PHE A 51 13.43 11.53 -3.40
CA PHE A 51 12.31 10.64 -3.72
C PHE A 51 12.80 9.23 -4.05
N GLU A 52 12.09 8.28 -3.50
CA GLU A 52 12.34 6.86 -3.71
C GLU A 52 11.02 6.17 -4.03
N PHE A 53 11.08 5.27 -5.00
CA PHE A 53 9.94 4.47 -5.40
C PHE A 53 10.19 3.00 -5.09
N VAL A 54 9.19 2.35 -4.50
CA VAL A 54 9.22 0.92 -4.14
C VAL A 54 8.04 0.22 -4.80
N VAL A 55 8.31 -0.90 -5.46
CA VAL A 55 7.28 -1.85 -5.88
C VAL A 55 7.57 -3.18 -5.24
N SER A 56 6.57 -3.73 -4.55
CA SER A 56 6.67 -5.01 -3.87
C SER A 56 5.49 -5.90 -4.19
N SER A 57 5.72 -7.20 -4.25
CA SER A 57 4.67 -8.20 -4.39
C SER A 57 4.91 -9.34 -3.39
N GLY A 58 3.83 -9.97 -2.94
CA GLY A 58 3.92 -11.03 -1.95
C GLY A 58 2.55 -11.59 -1.58
N ALA A 59 2.37 -11.94 -0.32
CA ALA A 59 1.17 -12.56 0.20
C ALA A 59 0.49 -11.69 1.26
N LEU A 60 -0.81 -11.55 1.16
CA LEU A 60 -1.70 -11.10 2.23
C LEU A 60 -2.17 -12.34 2.99
N LEU A 61 -1.91 -12.38 4.28
CA LEU A 61 -2.19 -13.49 5.18
C LEU A 61 -3.14 -13.01 6.29
N PRO A 62 -4.44 -13.23 6.16
CA PRO A 62 -5.38 -12.94 7.23
C PRO A 62 -5.03 -13.71 8.50
N THR A 63 -5.13 -13.08 9.65
CA THR A 63 -4.80 -13.66 10.97
C THR A 63 -5.98 -13.56 11.94
N GLY A 64 -6.00 -14.42 12.96
CA GLY A 64 -7.11 -14.47 13.93
C GLY A 64 -8.45 -14.65 13.22
N ASP A 65 -9.47 -13.94 13.68
CA ASP A 65 -10.86 -13.99 13.17
C ASP A 65 -10.99 -13.56 11.70
N GLN A 66 -9.94 -12.91 11.14
CA GLN A 66 -9.94 -12.54 9.73
C GLN A 66 -9.78 -13.74 8.81
N ARG A 67 -9.19 -14.86 9.26
CA ARG A 67 -9.09 -16.11 8.50
C ARG A 67 -10.44 -16.71 8.13
N ASP A 68 -11.43 -16.53 9.00
CA ASP A 68 -12.75 -17.08 8.82
C ASP A 68 -13.58 -16.27 7.83
N ALA A 69 -13.11 -15.05 7.51
CA ALA A 69 -13.78 -14.16 6.57
C ALA A 69 -13.02 -13.97 5.25
N LEU A 70 -11.70 -14.02 5.27
CA LEU A 70 -10.88 -13.64 4.12
C LEU A 70 -9.86 -14.72 3.77
N LYS A 71 -9.81 -15.14 2.51
CA LYS A 71 -8.79 -16.07 2.01
C LYS A 71 -7.45 -15.36 1.81
N SER A 72 -6.35 -16.06 2.12
CA SER A 72 -5.00 -15.59 1.77
C SER A 72 -4.90 -15.27 0.28
N ALA A 73 -4.19 -14.20 -0.06
CA ALA A 73 -4.18 -13.66 -1.41
C ALA A 73 -2.81 -13.14 -1.82
N LYS A 74 -2.54 -13.10 -3.12
CA LYS A 74 -1.41 -12.35 -3.66
C LYS A 74 -1.70 -10.85 -3.51
N MET A 75 -0.71 -10.10 -3.01
CA MET A 75 -0.77 -8.65 -2.83
C MET A 75 0.37 -7.97 -3.59
N THR A 76 0.09 -6.80 -4.13
CA THR A 76 1.08 -5.92 -4.74
C THR A 76 0.93 -4.53 -4.12
N ILE A 77 2.05 -3.90 -3.78
CA ILE A 77 2.10 -2.54 -3.21
C ILE A 77 3.07 -1.69 -4.03
N ALA A 78 2.63 -0.48 -4.34
CA ALA A 78 3.47 0.61 -4.81
C ALA A 78 3.60 1.64 -3.68
N GLN A 79 4.82 2.09 -3.40
CA GLN A 79 5.12 3.05 -2.35
C GLN A 79 6.01 4.15 -2.89
N LEU A 80 5.66 5.40 -2.60
CA LEU A 80 6.50 6.57 -2.78
C LEU A 80 7.02 6.99 -1.41
N SER A 81 8.32 7.24 -1.31
CA SER A 81 8.97 7.68 -0.08
C SER A 81 9.71 9.00 -0.31
N TYR A 82 9.65 9.90 0.65
CA TYR A 82 10.44 11.12 0.67
C TYR A 82 11.41 11.08 1.86
N ALA A 83 12.70 11.05 1.59
CA ALA A 83 13.75 11.02 2.60
C ALA A 83 13.89 12.41 3.26
N VAL A 84 13.31 12.57 4.43
CA VAL A 84 13.42 13.78 5.26
C VAL A 84 14.83 13.87 5.85
N ARG A 85 15.36 12.73 6.27
CA ARG A 85 16.71 12.53 6.82
C ARG A 85 17.29 11.22 6.26
N PRO A 86 18.60 10.98 6.32
CA PRO A 86 19.18 9.72 5.88
C PRO A 86 18.55 8.47 6.52
N TYR A 87 18.10 8.62 7.78
CA TYR A 87 17.50 7.54 8.57
C TYR A 87 15.97 7.63 8.68
N LEU A 88 15.32 8.67 8.13
CA LEU A 88 13.88 8.91 8.25
C LEU A 88 13.26 9.29 6.91
N ALA A 89 12.26 8.55 6.50
CA ALA A 89 11.43 8.86 5.33
C ALA A 89 9.94 8.93 5.70
N VAL A 90 9.22 9.85 5.05
CA VAL A 90 7.76 9.83 5.00
C VAL A 90 7.35 9.01 3.79
N THR A 91 6.34 8.17 3.94
CA THR A 91 5.90 7.22 2.92
C THR A 91 4.43 7.39 2.61
N THR A 92 4.07 7.21 1.36
CA THR A 92 2.69 6.97 0.95
C THR A 92 2.65 5.70 0.12
N SER A 93 1.65 4.84 0.33
CA SER A 93 1.56 3.59 -0.39
C SER A 93 0.13 3.27 -0.80
N MET A 94 0.03 2.52 -1.90
CA MET A 94 -1.20 1.95 -2.40
C MET A 94 -0.98 0.46 -2.65
N GLY A 95 -1.88 -0.37 -2.13
CA GLY A 95 -1.82 -1.81 -2.28
C GLY A 95 -3.10 -2.39 -2.84
N TRP A 96 -2.98 -3.54 -3.49
CA TRP A 96 -4.09 -4.28 -4.04
C TRP A 96 -3.87 -5.78 -3.89
N ALA A 97 -4.89 -6.48 -3.39
CA ALA A 97 -4.92 -7.94 -3.28
C ALA A 97 -6.25 -8.48 -3.81
N ARG A 98 -6.17 -9.64 -4.47
CA ARG A 98 -7.34 -10.39 -4.94
C ARG A 98 -7.61 -11.56 -4.02
N SER A 99 -8.66 -11.46 -3.24
CA SER A 99 -9.06 -12.46 -2.27
C SER A 99 -10.46 -13.02 -2.57
N ARG A 100 -11.01 -13.76 -1.61
CA ARG A 100 -12.38 -14.24 -1.56
C ARG A 100 -12.91 -14.09 -0.15
N ASP A 101 -14.19 -13.79 -0.04
CA ASP A 101 -14.91 -13.86 1.24
C ASP A 101 -15.31 -15.33 1.49
N VAL A 102 -14.64 -15.97 2.44
CA VAL A 102 -14.87 -17.39 2.76
C VAL A 102 -15.94 -17.59 3.86
N ALA A 103 -16.44 -16.51 4.46
CA ALA A 103 -17.58 -16.56 5.37
C ALA A 103 -18.90 -16.82 4.61
N MET A 104 -18.94 -16.57 3.30
CA MET A 104 -20.09 -16.81 2.44
C MET A 104 -19.95 -18.15 1.73
N THR A 105 -21.06 -18.89 1.60
CA THR A 105 -21.12 -20.24 0.97
C THR A 105 -20.54 -20.24 -0.46
N ASP A 106 -20.81 -19.18 -1.24
CA ASP A 106 -20.36 -19.05 -2.63
C ASP A 106 -18.94 -18.48 -2.75
N ALA A 107 -18.29 -18.15 -1.64
CA ALA A 107 -16.97 -17.57 -1.56
C ALA A 107 -16.70 -16.50 -2.66
N PRO A 108 -17.49 -15.40 -2.67
CA PRO A 108 -17.42 -14.41 -3.73
C PRO A 108 -16.03 -13.76 -3.83
N LYS A 109 -15.68 -13.36 -5.04
CA LYS A 109 -14.40 -12.67 -5.30
C LYS A 109 -14.40 -11.30 -4.66
N LEU A 110 -13.32 -10.99 -3.95
CA LEU A 110 -13.14 -9.76 -3.18
C LEU A 110 -11.80 -9.11 -3.54
N ASP A 111 -11.85 -7.85 -3.95
CA ASP A 111 -10.65 -7.02 -4.09
C ASP A 111 -10.44 -6.22 -2.79
N VAL A 112 -9.22 -6.26 -2.29
CA VAL A 112 -8.79 -5.49 -1.12
C VAL A 112 -7.82 -4.42 -1.58
N PHE A 113 -8.16 -3.16 -1.36
CA PHE A 113 -7.29 -2.01 -1.62
C PHE A 113 -6.81 -1.42 -0.30
N THR A 114 -5.56 -0.97 -0.27
CA THR A 114 -4.97 -0.26 0.87
C THR A 114 -4.42 1.08 0.40
N TYR A 115 -4.56 2.11 1.22
CA TYR A 115 -4.06 3.47 0.99
C TYR A 115 -3.47 3.96 2.30
N ASP A 116 -2.16 4.12 2.36
CA ASP A 116 -1.48 4.39 3.62
C ASP A 116 -0.57 5.59 3.51
N VAL A 117 -0.46 6.33 4.61
CA VAL A 117 0.57 7.32 4.88
C VAL A 117 1.30 6.91 6.15
N GLY A 118 2.62 7.02 6.16
CA GLY A 118 3.42 6.58 7.29
C GLY A 118 4.81 7.18 7.33
N ALA A 119 5.60 6.65 8.24
CA ALA A 119 7.01 6.96 8.38
C ALA A 119 7.83 5.67 8.47
N GLU A 120 9.05 5.73 7.95
CA GLU A 120 10.00 4.63 7.94
C GLU A 120 11.32 5.10 8.54
N LEU A 121 11.77 4.39 9.55
CA LEU A 121 13.09 4.54 10.15
C LEU A 121 14.03 3.48 9.55
N ARG A 122 15.20 3.91 9.14
CA ARG A 122 16.26 3.07 8.57
C ARG A 122 17.48 3.12 9.47
N ALA A 123 18.02 1.98 9.83
CA ALA A 123 19.30 1.95 10.50
C ALA A 123 20.42 2.28 9.51
N ASP A 124 21.54 2.79 10.05
CA ASP A 124 22.75 2.91 9.26
C ASP A 124 23.18 1.53 8.75
N ARG A 125 23.93 1.54 7.64
CA ARG A 125 24.37 0.31 6.93
C ARG A 125 25.06 -0.65 7.88
N TRP A 126 24.36 -1.71 8.26
CA TRP A 126 24.89 -2.72 9.19
C TRP A 126 26.04 -3.51 8.61
N LEU A 127 26.00 -3.78 7.30
CA LEU A 127 27.06 -4.44 6.56
C LEU A 127 27.40 -3.55 5.36
N SER A 128 28.60 -3.02 5.36
CA SER A 128 29.12 -2.22 4.27
C SER A 128 30.32 -2.93 3.65
N GLY A 129 30.07 -3.77 2.65
CA GLY A 129 31.09 -4.31 1.76
C GLY A 129 31.33 -3.39 0.56
N LYS A 130 32.39 -3.63 -0.22
CA LYS A 130 32.70 -2.83 -1.43
C LYS A 130 31.56 -2.81 -2.47
N ALA A 131 30.64 -3.78 -2.46
CA ALA A 131 29.59 -3.94 -3.46
C ALA A 131 28.18 -4.08 -2.88
N LEU A 132 28.00 -4.63 -1.69
CA LEU A 132 26.69 -4.92 -1.09
C LEU A 132 26.54 -4.17 0.23
N THR A 133 25.35 -3.59 0.41
CA THR A 133 24.97 -2.93 1.68
C THR A 133 23.67 -3.55 2.19
N PHE A 134 23.58 -3.81 3.50
CA PHE A 134 22.37 -4.22 4.16
C PHE A 134 21.85 -3.08 5.05
N THR A 135 20.57 -2.74 4.93
CA THR A 135 19.90 -1.68 5.68
C THR A 135 18.61 -2.22 6.27
N PRO A 136 18.55 -2.52 7.58
CA PRO A 136 17.30 -2.85 8.23
C PRO A 136 16.44 -1.58 8.39
N PHE A 137 15.12 -1.78 8.40
CA PHE A 137 14.17 -0.71 8.60
C PHE A 137 12.97 -1.16 9.42
N ALA A 138 12.31 -0.18 10.04
CA ALA A 138 11.01 -0.33 10.66
C ALA A 138 10.13 0.86 10.31
N GLY A 139 8.83 0.66 10.21
CA GLY A 139 7.89 1.71 9.85
C GLY A 139 6.54 1.55 10.55
N ALA A 140 5.79 2.62 10.56
CA ALA A 140 4.41 2.63 11.02
C ALA A 140 3.62 3.67 10.25
N GLY A 141 2.30 3.46 10.16
CA GLY A 141 1.42 4.39 9.49
C GLY A 141 -0.04 4.08 9.71
N ALA A 142 -0.87 4.89 9.07
CA ALA A 142 -2.31 4.74 9.08
C ALA A 142 -2.88 5.06 7.69
N GLY A 143 -4.07 4.57 7.44
CA GLY A 143 -4.74 4.80 6.17
C GLY A 143 -6.12 4.17 6.10
N GLY A 144 -6.51 3.78 4.91
CA GLY A 144 -7.79 3.14 4.63
C GLY A 144 -7.64 1.78 3.97
N ARG A 145 -8.60 0.91 4.26
CA ARG A 145 -8.83 -0.32 3.51
C ARG A 145 -10.19 -0.30 2.88
N SER A 146 -10.25 -0.65 1.61
CA SER A 146 -11.48 -0.80 0.85
C SER A 146 -11.64 -2.24 0.40
N TYR A 147 -12.82 -2.79 0.65
CA TYR A 147 -13.21 -4.14 0.28
C TYR A 147 -14.30 -4.04 -0.77
N ASN A 148 -14.02 -4.56 -1.97
CA ASN A 148 -14.93 -4.48 -3.11
C ASN A 148 -15.27 -5.88 -3.65
N TYR A 149 -16.54 -6.24 -3.58
CA TYR A 149 -17.06 -7.49 -4.14
C TYR A 149 -17.27 -7.35 -5.64
N ARG A 150 -16.59 -8.20 -6.44
CA ARG A 150 -16.61 -8.08 -7.91
C ARG A 150 -17.92 -8.54 -8.55
N SER A 151 -18.62 -9.47 -7.92
CA SER A 151 -19.78 -10.14 -8.50
C SER A 151 -21.09 -9.77 -7.83
N LEU A 152 -21.04 -8.88 -6.84
CA LEU A 152 -22.20 -8.45 -6.11
C LEU A 152 -22.41 -6.95 -6.35
N ASP A 153 -23.65 -6.53 -6.56
CA ASP A 153 -24.02 -5.12 -6.69
C ASP A 153 -24.18 -4.51 -5.29
N VAL A 154 -23.06 -4.44 -4.57
CA VAL A 154 -22.97 -3.89 -3.22
C VAL A 154 -21.87 -2.83 -3.16
N ASP A 155 -22.10 -1.81 -2.34
CA ASP A 155 -21.13 -0.75 -2.15
C ASP A 155 -19.84 -1.27 -1.49
N ALA A 156 -18.70 -0.71 -1.90
CA ALA A 156 -17.42 -1.02 -1.29
C ALA A 156 -17.40 -0.55 0.17
N THR A 157 -16.92 -1.41 1.06
CA THR A 157 -16.76 -1.08 2.48
C THR A 157 -15.42 -0.42 2.71
N HIS A 158 -15.41 0.77 3.31
CA HIS A 158 -14.20 1.52 3.65
C HIS A 158 -13.97 1.50 5.15
N ASN A 159 -12.77 1.12 5.58
CA ASN A 159 -12.40 1.05 6.98
C ASN A 159 -11.06 1.73 7.22
N LEU A 160 -10.91 2.36 8.38
CA LEU A 160 -9.63 2.84 8.86
C LEU A 160 -8.73 1.65 9.20
N ALA A 161 -7.45 1.80 8.90
CA ALA A 161 -6.42 0.83 9.22
C ALA A 161 -5.18 1.53 9.75
N ALA A 162 -4.47 0.87 10.64
CA ALA A 162 -3.13 1.23 11.04
C ALA A 162 -2.20 0.05 10.75
N TYR A 163 -0.92 0.33 10.52
CA TYR A 163 0.07 -0.73 10.31
C TYR A 163 1.37 -0.47 11.03
N GLY A 164 2.05 -1.56 11.41
CA GLY A 164 3.45 -1.61 11.71
C GLY A 164 4.19 -2.42 10.65
N SER A 165 5.41 -2.06 10.31
CA SER A 165 6.23 -2.79 9.36
C SER A 165 7.67 -2.94 9.82
N ALA A 166 8.31 -4.02 9.40
CA ALA A 166 9.74 -4.24 9.58
C ALA A 166 10.30 -5.01 8.38
N GLY A 167 11.60 -4.82 8.12
CA GLY A 167 12.23 -5.47 7.01
C GLY A 167 13.70 -5.14 6.86
N GLY A 168 14.24 -5.50 5.70
CA GLY A 168 15.62 -5.22 5.33
C GLY A 168 15.79 -5.02 3.84
N GLU A 169 16.80 -4.27 3.48
CA GLU A 169 17.17 -3.97 2.10
C GLU A 169 18.61 -4.41 1.82
N LEU A 170 18.78 -5.11 0.71
CA LEU A 170 20.08 -5.42 0.14
C LEU A 170 20.32 -4.47 -1.04
N GLY A 171 21.29 -3.58 -0.89
CA GLY A 171 21.62 -2.56 -1.87
C GLY A 171 22.77 -2.94 -2.77
N TYR A 172 22.61 -2.77 -4.08
CA TYR A 172 23.67 -2.79 -5.08
C TYR A 172 23.53 -1.57 -5.98
N ARG A 173 24.46 -0.63 -5.88
CA ARG A 173 24.41 0.65 -6.61
C ARG A 173 23.11 1.42 -6.33
N ARG A 174 22.25 1.62 -7.37
CA ARG A 174 20.98 2.39 -7.29
C ARG A 174 19.76 1.53 -6.99
N ILE A 175 19.90 0.21 -7.07
CA ILE A 175 18.79 -0.73 -6.89
C ILE A 175 18.96 -1.39 -5.54
N ARG A 176 17.88 -1.45 -4.78
CA ARG A 176 17.84 -2.17 -3.50
C ARG A 176 16.73 -3.21 -3.57
N PHE A 177 17.10 -4.45 -3.30
CA PHE A 177 16.13 -5.50 -3.06
C PHE A 177 15.60 -5.36 -1.64
N ARG A 178 14.27 -5.36 -1.48
CA ARG A 178 13.56 -5.14 -0.22
C ARG A 178 12.74 -6.36 0.16
N LEU A 179 12.87 -6.79 1.41
CA LEU A 179 11.98 -7.72 2.07
C LEU A 179 11.26 -6.99 3.20
N GLU A 180 9.94 -7.14 3.28
CA GLU A 180 9.11 -6.42 4.24
C GLU A 180 7.99 -7.31 4.76
N ALA A 181 7.74 -7.25 6.07
CA ALA A 181 6.52 -7.71 6.70
C ALA A 181 5.74 -6.50 7.23
N ARG A 182 4.42 -6.45 6.97
CA ARG A 182 3.50 -5.47 7.56
C ARG A 182 2.40 -6.18 8.29
N ASP A 183 2.08 -5.73 9.48
CA ASP A 183 0.92 -6.13 10.24
C ASP A 183 -0.09 -4.98 10.24
N TYR A 184 -1.27 -5.23 9.70
CA TYR A 184 -2.37 -4.27 9.63
C TYR A 184 -3.43 -4.59 10.67
N VAL A 185 -3.87 -3.56 11.36
CA VAL A 185 -5.04 -3.58 12.24
C VAL A 185 -6.15 -2.77 11.60
N THR A 186 -7.29 -3.41 11.36
CA THR A 186 -8.45 -2.78 10.70
C THR A 186 -9.76 -3.22 11.34
N GLY A 187 -10.81 -2.43 11.14
CA GLY A 187 -12.16 -2.71 11.61
C GLY A 187 -13.05 -3.31 10.52
N PHE A 188 -12.68 -4.43 9.90
CA PHE A 188 -13.49 -5.05 8.84
C PHE A 188 -14.80 -5.64 9.36
N LYS A 189 -15.90 -5.38 8.62
CA LYS A 189 -17.22 -5.98 8.82
C LYS A 189 -17.53 -6.90 7.63
N PRO A 190 -17.42 -8.24 7.76
CA PRO A 190 -17.91 -9.15 6.73
C PRO A 190 -19.42 -8.99 6.55
N MET A 191 -19.93 -9.16 5.32
CA MET A 191 -21.38 -9.03 5.04
C MET A 191 -22.25 -9.98 5.87
N MET A 192 -21.77 -11.18 6.20
CA MET A 192 -22.52 -12.20 6.94
C MET A 192 -22.40 -12.06 8.48
N ALA A 193 -21.56 -11.20 8.99
CA ALA A 193 -21.32 -11.10 10.46
C ALA A 193 -22.30 -10.12 11.13
N ASN A 194 -23.59 -10.25 10.98
CA ASN A 194 -24.67 -9.52 11.70
C ASN A 194 -24.28 -8.10 12.18
N GLY A 195 -23.45 -7.39 11.42
CA GLY A 195 -23.03 -6.02 11.73
C GLY A 195 -22.00 -5.88 12.88
N ALA A 196 -21.52 -6.94 13.49
CA ALA A 196 -20.48 -6.86 14.51
C ALA A 196 -19.14 -6.46 13.87
N SER A 197 -18.67 -5.25 14.15
CA SER A 197 -17.31 -4.83 13.80
C SER A 197 -16.34 -5.40 14.82
N GLY A 198 -15.48 -6.32 14.37
CA GLY A 198 -14.38 -6.83 15.15
C GLY A 198 -13.06 -6.15 14.75
N ARG A 199 -12.15 -5.99 15.70
CA ARG A 199 -10.76 -5.67 15.40
C ARG A 199 -10.12 -6.87 14.71
N ARG A 200 -9.53 -6.66 13.52
CA ARG A 200 -9.00 -7.73 12.70
C ARG A 200 -7.60 -7.40 12.26
N ASN A 201 -6.76 -8.42 12.18
CA ASN A 201 -5.36 -8.29 11.80
C ASN A 201 -5.08 -9.06 10.52
N ASP A 202 -4.26 -8.45 9.66
CA ASP A 202 -3.73 -9.08 8.45
C ASP A 202 -2.23 -8.84 8.38
N VAL A 203 -1.48 -9.90 8.16
CA VAL A 203 -0.05 -9.80 7.88
C VAL A 203 0.19 -9.86 6.39
N SER A 204 1.00 -8.97 5.86
CA SER A 204 1.53 -9.06 4.50
C SER A 204 3.03 -9.30 4.53
N VAL A 205 3.50 -10.25 3.73
CA VAL A 205 4.93 -10.54 3.54
C VAL A 205 5.26 -10.32 2.08
N MET A 206 6.19 -9.42 1.81
CA MET A 206 6.44 -8.91 0.47
C MET A 206 7.92 -8.85 0.14
N ALA A 207 8.23 -9.05 -1.13
CA ALA A 207 9.55 -8.81 -1.72
C ALA A 207 9.41 -7.80 -2.86
N GLY A 208 10.39 -6.93 -3.02
CA GLY A 208 10.32 -5.89 -4.03
C GLY A 208 11.65 -5.19 -4.28
N PHE A 209 11.56 -4.10 -5.01
CA PHE A 209 12.72 -3.29 -5.37
C PHE A 209 12.45 -1.82 -5.04
N ARG A 210 13.50 -1.17 -4.53
CA ARG A 210 13.56 0.28 -4.35
C ARG A 210 14.48 0.89 -5.38
N ILE A 211 14.02 1.99 -5.98
CA ILE A 211 14.76 2.81 -6.92
C ILE A 211 14.77 4.24 -6.37
N THR A 212 15.97 4.85 -6.30
CA THR A 212 16.14 6.25 -5.89
C THR A 212 16.17 7.13 -7.14
N ALA A 213 15.37 8.19 -7.18
CA ALA A 213 15.45 9.22 -8.19
C ALA A 213 16.77 10.03 -8.02
N HIS A 214 17.35 10.46 -9.11
CA HIS A 214 18.59 11.30 -9.15
C HIS A 214 18.32 12.59 -9.87
#